data_5b0c62bd536d3b5730f73d6b7f47e2c6
#
_entry.id   5b0c62bd536d3b5730f73d6b7f47e2c6
#
_cell.length_a   1.000
_cell.length_b   1.000
_cell.length_c   1.000
_cell.angle_alpha   90.00
_cell.angle_beta   90.00
_cell.angle_gamma   90.00
#
_symmetry.space_group_name_H-M   'P 1'
#
loop_
_entity.id
_entity.type
_entity.pdbx_description
1 polymer ?
#
loop_
_entity_poly.entity_id
_entity_poly.type
_entity_poly.pdbx_seq_one_letter_code
_entity_poly.pdbx_strand_id
1 'polypeptide(L)'
;MKLFLLLLWLPASMALTACDLSDRLSRQGEVIHDRLNHLEWQACSLGSQWQEGKGCVGTPALLTLLEAKDEAARLGEGWRLPTIEELFTLLDENCRMPMTDPRFFSDIHDNGENSAPYWTSSSIEEMPELVYYIDFMHGLIDGHTDRFAQAARLVRSHP
;
A
#
# COMPACT_ATOMS: atom_id res chain seq x y z
N MET A 1 -44.07 -42.49 25.54
CA MET A 1 -44.00 -41.06 25.13
C MET A 1 -42.53 -40.77 24.87
N LYS A 2 -42.11 -40.82 23.56
CA LYS A 2 -40.71 -40.61 23.13
C LYS A 2 -40.50 -39.14 22.79
N LEU A 3 -39.71 -38.45 23.56
CA LEU A 3 -39.34 -37.04 23.31
C LEU A 3 -38.26 -37.00 22.24
N PHE A 4 -38.60 -36.50 21.02
CA PHE A 4 -37.66 -36.23 19.95
C PHE A 4 -37.02 -34.85 20.21
N LEU A 5 -35.74 -34.83 20.60
CA LEU A 5 -34.95 -33.61 20.62
C LEU A 5 -34.58 -33.26 19.17
N LEU A 6 -35.21 -32.21 18.62
CA LEU A 6 -34.77 -31.56 17.38
C LEU A 6 -33.53 -30.71 17.68
N LEU A 7 -32.35 -31.22 17.30
CA LEU A 7 -31.13 -30.39 17.22
C LEU A 7 -31.27 -29.41 16.08
N LEU A 8 -31.52 -28.15 16.39
CA LEU A 8 -31.43 -27.03 15.46
C LEU A 8 -29.96 -26.80 15.09
N TRP A 9 -29.58 -27.22 13.90
CA TRP A 9 -28.32 -26.85 13.28
C TRP A 9 -28.42 -25.40 12.80
N LEU A 10 -27.80 -24.44 13.53
CA LEU A 10 -27.59 -23.08 13.05
C LEU A 10 -26.45 -23.11 12.04
N PRO A 11 -26.65 -22.65 10.79
CA PRO A 11 -25.56 -22.49 9.86
C PRO A 11 -24.61 -21.41 10.40
N ALA A 12 -23.34 -21.74 10.60
CA ALA A 12 -22.30 -20.76 10.85
C ALA A 12 -22.18 -19.88 9.60
N SER A 13 -22.68 -18.66 9.66
CA SER A 13 -22.43 -17.65 8.64
C SER A 13 -20.93 -17.36 8.63
N MET A 14 -20.21 -17.85 7.62
CA MET A 14 -18.87 -17.38 7.30
C MET A 14 -19.03 -15.93 6.85
N ALA A 15 -18.70 -14.98 7.73
CA ALA A 15 -18.54 -13.59 7.33
C ALA A 15 -17.37 -13.54 6.34
N LEU A 16 -17.64 -13.21 5.07
CA LEU A 16 -16.59 -12.82 4.15
C LEU A 16 -15.95 -11.57 4.74
N THR A 17 -14.67 -11.65 5.07
CA THR A 17 -13.88 -10.47 5.45
C THR A 17 -13.81 -9.56 4.22
N ALA A 18 -14.30 -8.34 4.37
CA ALA A 18 -14.24 -7.33 3.32
C ALA A 18 -12.84 -6.69 3.30
N CYS A 19 -12.43 -6.20 2.11
CA CYS A 19 -11.27 -5.33 1.97
C CYS A 19 -11.48 -4.07 2.80
N ASP A 20 -10.86 -3.96 3.96
CA ASP A 20 -11.07 -2.86 4.88
C ASP A 20 -9.89 -2.64 5.84
N LEU A 21 -9.12 -1.58 5.59
CA LEU A 21 -8.02 -1.15 6.45
C LEU A 21 -8.43 -0.05 7.44
N SER A 22 -9.72 0.33 7.54
CA SER A 22 -10.17 1.45 8.37
C SER A 22 -10.01 1.23 9.88
N ASP A 23 -9.85 -0.02 10.31
CA ASP A 23 -9.58 -0.33 11.73
C ASP A 23 -8.24 0.26 12.20
N ARG A 24 -7.27 0.41 11.30
CA ARG A 24 -5.95 0.98 11.62
C ARG A 24 -5.63 2.26 10.87
N LEU A 25 -6.16 2.46 9.66
CA LEU A 25 -5.91 3.64 8.84
C LEU A 25 -7.01 4.69 9.01
N SER A 26 -6.60 5.94 9.03
CA SER A 26 -7.51 7.07 8.96
C SER A 26 -6.91 8.15 8.08
N ARG A 27 -7.74 8.95 7.39
CA ARG A 27 -7.25 10.01 6.50
C ARG A 27 -7.55 11.38 7.06
N GLN A 28 -6.56 12.27 6.94
CA GLN A 28 -6.70 13.69 7.17
C GLN A 28 -6.07 14.46 6.00
N GLY A 29 -6.91 14.88 5.05
CA GLY A 29 -6.45 15.50 3.82
C GLY A 29 -5.55 14.55 3.01
N GLU A 30 -4.35 15.03 2.69
CA GLU A 30 -3.33 14.31 1.92
C GLU A 30 -2.51 13.29 2.73
N VAL A 31 -2.76 13.19 4.05
CA VAL A 31 -2.03 12.29 4.94
C VAL A 31 -2.95 11.17 5.44
N ILE A 32 -2.43 9.94 5.41
CA ILE A 32 -3.04 8.76 5.99
C ILE A 32 -2.25 8.37 7.23
N HIS A 33 -2.92 8.34 8.37
CA HIS A 33 -2.35 7.92 9.64
C HIS A 33 -2.53 6.42 9.83
N ASP A 34 -1.43 5.71 10.01
CA ASP A 34 -1.39 4.29 10.39
C ASP A 34 -1.15 4.18 11.90
N ARG A 35 -2.22 4.02 12.65
CA ARG A 35 -2.19 4.00 14.12
C ARG A 35 -1.48 2.78 14.70
N LEU A 36 -1.49 1.67 13.97
CA LEU A 36 -0.88 0.42 14.43
C LEU A 36 0.65 0.47 14.31
N ASN A 37 1.14 1.05 13.21
CA ASN A 37 2.56 1.08 12.90
C ASN A 37 3.23 2.41 13.26
N HIS A 38 2.47 3.39 13.79
CA HIS A 38 2.95 4.74 14.10
C HIS A 38 3.59 5.42 12.88
N LEU A 39 2.93 5.31 11.74
CA LEU A 39 3.37 5.87 10.47
C LEU A 39 2.34 6.85 9.91
N GLU A 40 2.86 7.75 9.10
CA GLU A 40 2.06 8.60 8.22
C GLU A 40 2.45 8.31 6.78
N TRP A 41 1.45 8.08 5.94
CA TRP A 41 1.62 7.84 4.52
C TRP A 41 1.09 9.00 3.72
N GLN A 42 1.72 9.33 2.59
CA GLN A 42 1.06 10.18 1.61
C GLN A 42 -0.16 9.45 1.03
N ALA A 43 -1.30 10.14 0.93
CA ALA A 43 -2.50 9.57 0.31
C ALA A 43 -2.28 9.26 -1.17
N CYS A 44 -1.46 10.07 -1.85
CA CYS A 44 -1.14 9.91 -3.26
C CYS A 44 0.31 9.45 -3.48
N SER A 45 0.53 8.72 -4.55
CA SER A 45 1.85 8.37 -5.06
C SER A 45 2.57 9.61 -5.59
N LEU A 46 3.89 9.58 -5.65
CA LEU A 46 4.66 10.63 -6.33
C LEU A 46 4.16 10.82 -7.76
N GLY A 47 4.02 12.07 -8.19
CA GLY A 47 3.44 12.44 -9.49
C GLY A 47 1.93 12.70 -9.47
N SER A 48 1.20 12.17 -8.49
CA SER A 48 -0.21 12.49 -8.24
C SER A 48 -0.33 13.50 -7.11
N GLN A 49 -1.45 14.23 -7.06
CA GLN A 49 -1.73 15.27 -6.07
C GLN A 49 -3.10 15.06 -5.44
N TRP A 50 -3.16 15.22 -4.12
CA TRP A 50 -4.43 15.21 -3.41
C TRP A 50 -5.25 16.47 -3.74
N GLN A 51 -6.50 16.26 -4.09
CA GLN A 51 -7.51 17.33 -4.23
C GLN A 51 -8.73 16.98 -3.39
N GLU A 52 -9.12 17.90 -2.52
CA GLU A 52 -10.28 17.70 -1.65
C GLU A 52 -11.53 17.42 -2.49
N GLY A 53 -12.29 16.40 -2.11
CA GLY A 53 -13.48 15.95 -2.81
C GLY A 53 -13.24 15.17 -4.12
N LYS A 54 -12.00 15.07 -4.60
CA LYS A 54 -11.65 14.30 -5.81
C LYS A 54 -10.69 13.14 -5.55
N GLY A 55 -9.95 13.18 -4.44
CA GLY A 55 -8.90 12.20 -4.16
C GLY A 55 -7.58 12.53 -4.87
N CYS A 56 -6.82 11.51 -5.25
CA CYS A 56 -5.58 11.66 -5.98
C CYS A 56 -5.86 11.96 -7.46
N VAL A 57 -5.35 13.10 -7.95
CA VAL A 57 -5.49 13.56 -9.32
C VAL A 57 -4.12 13.56 -9.99
N GLY A 58 -4.08 13.14 -11.24
CA GLY A 58 -2.85 12.92 -12.00
C GLY A 58 -2.54 11.43 -12.14
N THR A 59 -1.34 11.15 -12.59
CA THR A 59 -0.84 9.77 -12.76
C THR A 59 0.41 9.60 -11.93
N PRO A 60 0.56 8.47 -11.18
CA PRO A 60 1.80 8.15 -10.51
C PRO A 60 2.99 8.22 -11.47
N ALA A 61 4.03 8.93 -11.07
CA ALA A 61 5.26 8.99 -11.84
C ALA A 61 6.02 7.67 -11.70
N LEU A 62 6.56 7.17 -12.80
CA LEU A 62 7.52 6.08 -12.78
C LEU A 62 8.92 6.68 -12.65
N LEU A 63 9.58 6.39 -11.55
CA LEU A 63 10.85 6.98 -11.13
C LEU A 63 11.88 5.89 -10.90
N THR A 64 13.13 6.17 -11.24
CA THR A 64 14.26 5.39 -10.73
C THR A 64 14.34 5.53 -9.20
N LEU A 65 15.03 4.63 -8.55
CA LEU A 65 15.17 4.70 -7.08
C LEU A 65 15.80 6.01 -6.62
N LEU A 66 16.80 6.52 -7.36
CA LEU A 66 17.46 7.78 -7.04
C LEU A 66 16.50 8.97 -7.17
N GLU A 67 15.75 9.05 -8.28
CA GLU A 67 14.76 10.10 -8.48
C GLU A 67 13.69 10.08 -7.38
N ALA A 68 13.20 8.91 -6.99
CA ALA A 68 12.22 8.78 -5.91
C ALA A 68 12.79 9.25 -4.55
N LYS A 69 14.07 8.95 -4.26
CA LYS A 69 14.77 9.45 -3.06
C LYS A 69 14.98 10.97 -3.09
N ASP A 70 15.33 11.52 -4.24
CA ASP A 70 15.52 12.96 -4.42
C ASP A 70 14.19 13.72 -4.24
N GLU A 71 13.09 13.18 -4.77
CA GLU A 71 11.75 13.75 -4.54
C GLU A 71 11.35 13.72 -3.05
N ALA A 72 11.62 12.62 -2.36
CA ALA A 72 11.37 12.52 -0.92
C ALA A 72 12.20 13.56 -0.14
N ALA A 73 13.48 13.70 -0.45
CA ALA A 73 14.37 14.67 0.17
C ALA A 73 13.92 16.12 -0.10
N ARG A 74 13.42 16.41 -1.30
CA ARG A 74 12.90 17.74 -1.69
C ARG A 74 11.64 18.11 -0.91
N LEU A 75 10.76 17.14 -0.63
CA LEU A 75 9.58 17.36 0.19
C LEU A 75 9.94 17.66 1.66
N GLY A 76 11.03 17.06 2.15
CA GLY A 76 11.46 17.27 3.54
C GLY A 76 10.49 16.67 4.55
N GLU A 77 10.39 17.27 5.74
CA GLU A 77 9.45 16.91 6.83
C GLU A 77 9.49 15.41 7.22
N GLY A 78 10.62 14.75 7.03
CA GLY A 78 10.80 13.33 7.35
C GLY A 78 10.21 12.35 6.33
N TRP A 79 9.67 12.83 5.22
CA TRP A 79 9.21 11.97 4.13
C TRP A 79 10.36 11.18 3.51
N ARG A 80 10.14 9.89 3.32
CA ARG A 80 11.11 8.94 2.77
C ARG A 80 10.42 7.79 2.05
N LEU A 81 11.18 7.01 1.30
CA LEU A 81 10.70 5.71 0.83
C LEU A 81 10.48 4.76 2.03
N PRO A 82 9.43 3.93 1.98
CA PRO A 82 9.18 2.91 2.99
C PRO A 82 10.24 1.80 2.94
N THR A 83 10.45 1.11 4.06
CA THR A 83 11.09 -0.21 4.03
C THR A 83 10.15 -1.24 3.40
N ILE A 84 10.68 -2.43 3.08
CA ILE A 84 9.85 -3.52 2.56
C ILE A 84 8.78 -3.94 3.56
N GLU A 85 9.12 -4.00 4.85
CA GLU A 85 8.20 -4.36 5.92
C GLU A 85 7.10 -3.31 6.07
N GLU A 86 7.45 -2.02 6.01
CA GLU A 86 6.48 -0.93 6.09
C GLU A 86 5.50 -1.00 4.91
N LEU A 87 6.02 -1.08 3.68
CA LEU A 87 5.16 -1.11 2.48
C LEU A 87 4.28 -2.36 2.44
N PHE A 88 4.81 -3.51 2.90
CA PHE A 88 4.06 -4.76 2.99
C PHE A 88 2.81 -4.64 3.88
N THR A 89 2.84 -3.78 4.91
CA THR A 89 1.68 -3.58 5.78
C THR A 89 0.47 -3.00 5.04
N LEU A 90 0.64 -2.42 3.87
CA LEU A 90 -0.46 -1.89 3.07
C LEU A 90 -1.19 -2.95 2.24
N LEU A 91 -0.64 -4.17 2.14
CA LEU A 91 -1.32 -5.29 1.50
C LEU A 91 -2.41 -5.86 2.41
N ASP A 92 -3.54 -6.21 1.80
CA ASP A 92 -4.61 -6.96 2.43
C ASP A 92 -5.10 -8.02 1.44
N GLU A 93 -5.01 -9.30 1.83
CA GLU A 93 -5.43 -10.44 1.01
C GLU A 93 -6.94 -10.49 0.72
N ASN A 94 -7.74 -9.76 1.51
CA ASN A 94 -9.17 -9.59 1.26
C ASN A 94 -9.45 -8.56 0.17
N CYS A 95 -8.47 -7.73 -0.18
CA CYS A 95 -8.51 -6.81 -1.31
C CYS A 95 -8.08 -7.53 -2.59
N ARG A 96 -8.68 -7.16 -3.72
CA ARG A 96 -8.37 -7.82 -5.00
C ARG A 96 -8.08 -6.81 -6.09
N MET A 97 -6.86 -6.85 -6.57
CA MET A 97 -6.35 -6.12 -7.73
C MET A 97 -6.80 -4.66 -7.82
N PRO A 98 -6.17 -3.78 -7.06
CA PRO A 98 -4.97 -4.00 -6.25
C PRO A 98 -5.26 -4.60 -4.88
N MET A 99 -4.28 -5.28 -4.29
CA MET A 99 -4.35 -5.91 -2.97
C MET A 99 -4.13 -4.89 -1.85
N THR A 100 -4.83 -3.77 -1.90
CA THR A 100 -4.84 -2.71 -0.89
C THR A 100 -6.19 -2.02 -0.89
N ASP A 101 -6.49 -1.28 0.17
CA ASP A 101 -7.79 -0.59 0.30
C ASP A 101 -7.85 0.68 -0.57
N PRO A 102 -8.65 0.69 -1.64
CA PRO A 102 -8.71 1.83 -2.57
C PRO A 102 -9.35 3.08 -1.94
N ARG A 103 -10.01 2.96 -0.79
CA ARG A 103 -10.53 4.12 -0.05
C ARG A 103 -9.40 4.99 0.49
N PHE A 104 -8.24 4.39 0.79
CA PHE A 104 -7.04 5.08 1.26
C PHE A 104 -6.05 5.35 0.13
N PHE A 105 -5.86 4.41 -0.79
CA PHE A 105 -4.83 4.42 -1.83
C PHE A 105 -5.43 4.31 -3.23
N SER A 106 -6.27 5.28 -3.59
CA SER A 106 -7.09 5.27 -4.81
C SER A 106 -6.30 5.35 -6.11
N ASP A 107 -5.04 5.76 -6.08
CA ASP A 107 -4.17 5.89 -7.25
C ASP A 107 -3.22 4.70 -7.46
N ILE A 108 -3.33 3.65 -6.63
CA ILE A 108 -2.68 2.38 -6.91
C ILE A 108 -3.57 1.60 -7.90
N HIS A 109 -3.11 1.48 -9.11
CA HIS A 109 -3.82 0.79 -10.19
C HIS A 109 -2.84 0.18 -11.19
N ASP A 110 -3.37 -0.67 -12.06
CA ASP A 110 -2.60 -1.31 -13.13
C ASP A 110 -1.89 -0.27 -14.00
N ASN A 111 -0.59 -0.45 -14.21
CA ASN A 111 0.25 0.38 -15.07
C ASN A 111 0.06 0.09 -16.59
N GLY A 112 -0.86 -0.80 -16.95
CA GLY A 112 -1.12 -1.27 -18.32
C GLY A 112 -0.42 -2.58 -18.66
N GLU A 113 0.35 -3.14 -17.71
CA GLU A 113 1.07 -4.42 -17.85
C GLU A 113 0.60 -5.45 -16.81
N ASN A 114 -0.61 -5.27 -16.28
CA ASN A 114 -1.17 -6.07 -15.20
C ASN A 114 -0.30 -6.06 -13.94
N SER A 115 0.29 -4.91 -13.62
CA SER A 115 1.23 -4.73 -12.50
C SER A 115 1.11 -3.32 -11.90
N ALA A 116 1.43 -3.20 -10.62
CA ALA A 116 1.53 -1.93 -9.90
C ALA A 116 2.74 -1.97 -8.97
N PRO A 117 3.97 -1.87 -9.51
CA PRO A 117 5.20 -2.00 -8.75
C PRO A 117 5.53 -0.68 -8.03
N TYR A 118 5.85 -0.79 -6.74
CA TYR A 118 6.21 0.33 -5.88
C TYR A 118 7.55 0.10 -5.18
N TRP A 119 8.43 1.09 -5.28
CA TRP A 119 9.75 1.07 -4.65
C TRP A 119 9.70 0.98 -3.12
N THR A 120 10.67 0.27 -2.59
CA THR A 120 11.06 0.37 -1.18
C THR A 120 12.45 0.99 -1.05
N SER A 121 12.91 1.23 0.19
CA SER A 121 14.29 1.61 0.49
C SER A 121 15.20 0.42 0.81
N SER A 122 14.65 -0.81 0.88
CA SER A 122 15.34 -2.01 1.33
C SER A 122 16.07 -2.69 0.19
N SER A 123 17.40 -2.82 0.29
CA SER A 123 18.21 -3.64 -0.62
C SER A 123 18.10 -5.11 -0.24
N ILE A 124 18.32 -6.00 -1.23
CA ILE A 124 18.40 -7.44 -1.00
C ILE A 124 19.80 -7.75 -0.46
N GLU A 125 19.89 -8.37 0.73
CA GLU A 125 21.15 -8.58 1.44
C GLU A 125 22.15 -9.38 0.61
N GLU A 126 21.69 -10.45 -0.05
CA GLU A 126 22.53 -11.33 -0.87
C GLU A 126 22.85 -10.75 -2.26
N MET A 127 22.11 -9.74 -2.70
CA MET A 127 22.24 -9.07 -4.00
C MET A 127 22.06 -7.56 -3.83
N PRO A 128 23.05 -6.85 -3.24
CA PRO A 128 22.86 -5.46 -2.82
C PRO A 128 22.65 -4.45 -3.97
N GLU A 129 22.88 -4.87 -5.22
CA GLU A 129 22.52 -4.10 -6.41
C GLU A 129 21.03 -4.14 -6.74
N LEU A 130 20.26 -5.02 -6.07
CA LEU A 130 18.81 -5.13 -6.20
C LEU A 130 18.12 -4.51 -4.98
N VAL A 131 17.02 -3.83 -5.25
CA VAL A 131 16.17 -3.21 -4.25
C VAL A 131 14.78 -3.83 -4.33
N TYR A 132 14.23 -4.16 -3.17
CA TYR A 132 12.87 -4.72 -3.09
C TYR A 132 11.83 -3.72 -3.61
N TYR A 133 10.83 -4.27 -4.28
CA TYR A 133 9.58 -3.60 -4.61
C TYR A 133 8.39 -4.51 -4.28
N ILE A 134 7.22 -3.93 -4.18
CA ILE A 134 5.95 -4.64 -4.06
C ILE A 134 5.09 -4.36 -5.29
N ASP A 135 4.62 -5.41 -5.95
CA ASP A 135 3.55 -5.31 -6.94
C ASP A 135 2.19 -5.42 -6.24
N PHE A 136 1.50 -4.31 -6.12
CA PHE A 136 0.19 -4.26 -5.47
C PHE A 136 -0.93 -4.95 -6.25
N MET A 137 -0.78 -5.21 -7.54
CA MET A 137 -1.81 -5.97 -8.27
C MET A 137 -1.92 -7.41 -7.77
N HIS A 138 -0.77 -8.02 -7.42
CA HIS A 138 -0.69 -9.44 -7.06
C HIS A 138 -0.15 -9.70 -5.65
N GLY A 139 0.25 -8.67 -4.92
CA GLY A 139 0.90 -8.81 -3.61
C GLY A 139 2.29 -9.46 -3.69
N LEU A 140 2.95 -9.40 -4.84
CA LEU A 140 4.26 -10.01 -5.04
C LEU A 140 5.37 -9.08 -4.54
N ILE A 141 6.37 -9.70 -3.90
CA ILE A 141 7.62 -9.05 -3.52
C ILE A 141 8.71 -9.60 -4.43
N ASP A 142 9.47 -8.69 -5.05
CA ASP A 142 10.60 -9.06 -5.91
C ASP A 142 11.67 -7.96 -5.85
N GLY A 143 12.79 -8.13 -6.55
CA GLY A 143 13.91 -7.21 -6.60
C GLY A 143 14.20 -6.69 -7.99
N HIS A 144 14.55 -5.40 -8.08
CA HIS A 144 14.99 -4.81 -9.33
C HIS A 144 16.19 -3.88 -9.12
N THR A 145 16.96 -3.65 -10.18
CA THR A 145 18.05 -2.67 -10.14
C THR A 145 17.50 -1.25 -9.93
N ASP A 146 18.23 -0.41 -9.26
CA ASP A 146 17.90 0.97 -8.92
C ASP A 146 17.61 1.88 -10.12
N ARG A 147 17.99 1.44 -11.33
CA ARG A 147 17.77 2.17 -12.60
C ARG A 147 16.44 1.89 -13.26
N PHE A 148 15.72 0.89 -12.79
CA PHE A 148 14.39 0.61 -13.31
C PHE A 148 13.42 1.68 -12.82
N ALA A 149 12.36 1.97 -13.58
CA ALA A 149 11.39 2.99 -13.22
C ALA A 149 10.12 2.35 -12.66
N GLN A 150 9.77 2.70 -11.42
CA GLN A 150 8.58 2.20 -10.73
C GLN A 150 7.88 3.35 -9.99
N ALA A 151 6.65 3.14 -9.56
CA ALA A 151 5.95 4.08 -8.72
C ALA A 151 6.58 4.15 -7.32
N ALA A 152 6.29 5.23 -6.60
CA ALA A 152 6.73 5.41 -5.23
C ALA A 152 5.64 6.10 -4.39
N ARG A 153 5.49 5.64 -3.15
CA ARG A 153 4.67 6.25 -2.11
C ARG A 153 5.53 6.52 -0.90
N LEU A 154 5.41 7.72 -0.36
CA LEU A 154 6.25 8.11 0.75
C LEU A 154 5.58 7.85 2.10
N VAL A 155 6.42 7.65 3.08
CA VAL A 155 6.06 7.41 4.48
C VAL A 155 6.94 8.26 5.38
N ARG A 156 6.43 8.59 6.57
CA ARG A 156 7.24 9.16 7.67
C ARG A 156 6.77 8.61 9.01
N SER A 157 7.61 8.71 10.02
CA SER A 157 7.20 8.38 11.39
C SER A 157 6.15 9.36 11.88
N HIS A 158 5.10 8.86 12.52
CA HIS A 158 4.16 9.71 13.23
C HIS A 158 4.83 10.26 14.50
N PRO A 159 4.78 11.57 14.77
CA PRO A 159 5.37 12.18 15.98
C PRO A 159 4.85 11.60 17.28
#